data_c8aea6cb06ce15c08502633da7e1eb5a
#
_entry.id   c8aea6cb06ce15c08502633da7e1eb5a
#
_cell.length_a   1.000
_cell.length_b   1.000
_cell.length_c   1.000
_cell.angle_alpha   90.00
_cell.angle_beta   90.00
_cell.angle_gamma   90.00
#
_symmetry.space_group_name_H-M   'P 1'
#
loop_
_entity.id
_entity.type
_entity.pdbx_description
1 polymer ?
#
loop_
_entity_poly.entity_id
_entity_poly.type
_entity_poly.pdbx_seq_one_letter_code
_entity_poly.pdbx_strand_id
1 'polypeptide(L)'
;MHDDVKILIIEDEKAIRNLISTALQTNGYHFEMASSGTSALLLLSTHQYDMVLIDLGLPDIDGVEIIKKFRTFSTTPIIVVSARSNDEDKINALDNGADDYLTKPFNVEELLARVRSTLRRAQYLENKQIEEHIFTNGLLKIDYVSQTVFVADEEIHLMPIEYSLLCLLAKNVGKVLTHQYILDKVWTNAIESDLSSLRVYITSLRKKIEKKSHEKYIQTHIGVGYKMIRIVSSKES
;
A
#
# COMPACT_ATOMS: atom_id res chain seq x y z
N MET A 1 5.69 -15.05 -14.36
CA MET A 1 5.70 -14.19 -15.54
C MET A 1 5.64 -12.76 -15.01
N HIS A 2 6.54 -11.90 -15.46
CA HIS A 2 6.65 -10.50 -15.00
C HIS A 2 6.10 -9.53 -16.05
N ASP A 3 5.11 -10.00 -16.85
CA ASP A 3 4.60 -9.33 -18.05
C ASP A 3 3.99 -7.93 -17.82
N ASP A 4 3.73 -7.55 -16.58
CA ASP A 4 3.17 -6.24 -16.22
C ASP A 4 4.18 -5.29 -15.54
N VAL A 5 5.42 -5.74 -15.25
CA VAL A 5 6.42 -4.93 -14.53
C VAL A 5 7.19 -4.05 -15.50
N LYS A 6 7.13 -2.74 -15.30
CA LYS A 6 7.80 -1.71 -16.11
C LYS A 6 8.92 -1.03 -15.32
N ILE A 7 10.15 -1.09 -15.83
CA ILE A 7 11.37 -0.58 -15.18
C ILE A 7 11.94 0.59 -16.00
N LEU A 8 12.27 1.71 -15.34
CA LEU A 8 13.02 2.79 -15.98
C LEU A 8 14.52 2.58 -15.75
N ILE A 9 15.30 2.56 -16.84
CA ILE A 9 16.77 2.51 -16.80
C ILE A 9 17.30 3.91 -17.09
N ILE A 10 18.04 4.48 -16.15
CA ILE A 10 18.68 5.81 -16.26
C ILE A 10 20.19 5.60 -16.25
N GLU A 11 20.80 5.64 -17.43
CA GLU A 11 22.20 5.29 -17.64
C GLU A 11 22.70 5.97 -18.92
N ASP A 12 23.78 6.73 -18.85
CA ASP A 12 24.33 7.46 -20.01
C ASP A 12 25.24 6.57 -20.86
N GLU A 13 25.93 5.60 -20.26
CA GLU A 13 26.81 4.69 -20.96
C GLU A 13 26.04 3.64 -21.78
N LYS A 14 26.08 3.75 -23.09
CA LYS A 14 25.34 2.90 -24.01
C LYS A 14 25.60 1.40 -23.81
N ALA A 15 26.84 1.02 -23.48
CA ALA A 15 27.21 -0.39 -23.28
C ALA A 15 26.52 -0.99 -22.05
N ILE A 16 26.52 -0.27 -20.94
CA ILE A 16 25.90 -0.68 -19.68
C ILE A 16 24.38 -0.66 -19.83
N ARG A 17 23.82 0.38 -20.43
CA ARG A 17 22.38 0.49 -20.72
C ARG A 17 21.88 -0.68 -21.55
N ASN A 18 22.62 -1.08 -22.60
CA ASN A 18 22.27 -2.25 -23.42
C ASN A 18 22.41 -3.57 -22.65
N LEU A 19 23.42 -3.70 -21.80
CA LEU A 19 23.59 -4.89 -20.95
C LEU A 19 22.38 -5.05 -20.01
N ILE A 20 22.00 -3.99 -19.33
CA ILE A 20 20.85 -3.99 -18.41
C ILE A 20 19.54 -4.27 -19.17
N SER A 21 19.30 -3.57 -20.27
CA SER A 21 18.07 -3.75 -21.04
C SER A 21 17.92 -5.15 -21.62
N THR A 22 19.01 -5.75 -22.14
CA THR A 22 19.02 -7.13 -22.60
C THR A 22 18.71 -8.12 -21.47
N ALA A 23 19.31 -7.91 -20.31
CA ALA A 23 19.07 -8.74 -19.12
C ALA A 23 17.61 -8.69 -18.68
N LEU A 24 17.01 -7.49 -18.61
CA LEU A 24 15.61 -7.31 -18.25
C LEU A 24 14.68 -7.94 -19.28
N GLN A 25 14.91 -7.69 -20.57
CA GLN A 25 14.10 -8.25 -21.66
C GLN A 25 14.08 -9.78 -21.65
N THR A 26 15.25 -10.39 -21.47
CA THR A 26 15.40 -11.87 -21.42
C THR A 26 14.63 -12.47 -20.24
N ASN A 27 14.42 -11.69 -19.17
CA ASN A 27 13.67 -12.10 -17.99
C ASN A 27 12.22 -11.64 -17.95
N GLY A 28 11.67 -11.14 -19.07
CA GLY A 28 10.26 -10.80 -19.23
C GLY A 28 9.83 -9.49 -18.56
N TYR A 29 10.76 -8.56 -18.34
CA TYR A 29 10.45 -7.22 -17.84
C TYR A 29 10.28 -6.24 -19.00
N HIS A 30 9.30 -5.34 -18.90
CA HIS A 30 9.22 -4.17 -19.74
C HIS A 30 10.11 -3.05 -19.22
N PHE A 31 10.67 -2.25 -20.13
CA PHE A 31 11.53 -1.15 -19.69
C PHE A 31 11.43 0.05 -20.64
N GLU A 32 11.75 1.20 -20.10
CA GLU A 32 12.09 2.42 -20.82
C GLU A 32 13.50 2.87 -20.44
N MET A 33 14.11 3.70 -21.26
CA MET A 33 15.50 4.13 -21.08
C MET A 33 15.62 5.64 -21.15
N ALA A 34 16.40 6.22 -20.24
CA ALA A 34 16.87 7.59 -20.26
C ALA A 34 18.41 7.60 -20.26
N SER A 35 19.00 8.47 -21.08
CA SER A 35 20.46 8.64 -21.16
C SER A 35 20.97 9.91 -20.50
N SER A 36 20.10 10.65 -19.81
CA SER A 36 20.43 11.88 -19.10
C SER A 36 19.44 12.12 -17.95
N GLY A 37 19.85 12.91 -16.96
CA GLY A 37 19.00 13.28 -15.85
C GLY A 37 17.76 14.08 -16.28
N THR A 38 17.91 14.98 -17.25
CA THR A 38 16.80 15.77 -17.80
C THR A 38 15.73 14.87 -18.43
N SER A 39 16.14 13.90 -19.27
CA SER A 39 15.21 12.95 -19.87
C SER A 39 14.58 12.03 -18.84
N ALA A 40 15.34 11.63 -17.81
CA ALA A 40 14.84 10.82 -16.71
C ALA A 40 13.74 11.54 -15.91
N LEU A 41 13.96 12.79 -15.52
CA LEU A 41 12.97 13.60 -14.80
C LEU A 41 11.68 13.81 -15.60
N LEU A 42 11.77 13.98 -16.92
CA LEU A 42 10.60 14.07 -17.78
C LEU A 42 9.81 12.76 -17.76
N LEU A 43 10.46 11.61 -17.94
CA LEU A 43 9.82 10.30 -17.91
C LEU A 43 9.20 9.99 -16.55
N LEU A 44 9.91 10.27 -15.45
CA LEU A 44 9.44 10.08 -14.08
C LEU A 44 8.22 10.96 -13.73
N SER A 45 8.05 12.10 -14.39
CA SER A 45 6.91 13.00 -14.18
C SER A 45 5.69 12.67 -15.05
N THR A 46 5.87 11.92 -16.13
CA THR A 46 4.83 11.66 -17.14
C THR A 46 4.37 10.21 -17.19
N HIS A 47 5.15 9.28 -16.68
CA HIS A 47 4.88 7.84 -16.70
C HIS A 47 5.00 7.23 -15.31
N GLN A 48 4.35 6.09 -15.12
CA GLN A 48 4.48 5.28 -13.91
C GLN A 48 5.40 4.09 -14.19
N TYR A 49 6.25 3.76 -13.23
CA TYR A 49 7.17 2.64 -13.23
C TYR A 49 7.05 1.87 -11.93
N ASP A 50 7.31 0.56 -11.99
CA ASP A 50 7.35 -0.31 -10.82
C ASP A 50 8.72 -0.31 -10.15
N MET A 51 9.76 0.14 -10.88
CA MET A 51 11.13 0.27 -10.37
C MET A 51 11.94 1.24 -11.23
N VAL A 52 12.94 1.85 -10.62
CA VAL A 52 13.96 2.68 -11.29
C VAL A 52 15.33 2.09 -11.05
N LEU A 53 16.11 1.92 -12.13
CA LEU A 53 17.56 1.65 -12.07
C LEU A 53 18.27 2.94 -12.49
N ILE A 54 19.14 3.49 -11.63
CA ILE A 54 19.76 4.79 -11.87
C ILE A 54 21.28 4.77 -11.65
N ASP A 55 22.01 5.30 -12.61
CA ASP A 55 23.40 5.71 -12.37
C ASP A 55 23.46 7.09 -11.70
N LEU A 56 24.43 7.28 -10.82
CA LEU A 56 24.71 8.56 -10.19
C LEU A 56 25.54 9.49 -11.07
N GLY A 57 26.35 8.92 -11.98
CA GLY A 57 27.31 9.63 -12.80
C GLY A 57 26.76 10.18 -14.11
N LEU A 58 25.55 10.70 -14.14
CA LEU A 58 24.95 11.25 -15.36
C LEU A 58 25.61 12.57 -15.80
N PRO A 59 25.60 12.90 -17.10
CA PRO A 59 26.36 14.04 -17.64
C PRO A 59 25.81 15.42 -17.28
N ASP A 60 24.54 15.51 -16.90
CA ASP A 60 23.82 16.78 -16.72
C ASP A 60 23.33 17.02 -15.29
N ILE A 61 22.89 15.99 -14.59
CA ILE A 61 22.35 16.07 -13.23
C ILE A 61 22.88 14.88 -12.42
N ASP A 62 23.40 15.12 -11.22
CA ASP A 62 23.79 14.02 -10.32
C ASP A 62 22.58 13.14 -9.98
N GLY A 63 22.74 11.81 -10.06
CA GLY A 63 21.67 10.87 -9.81
C GLY A 63 21.06 11.00 -8.40
N VAL A 64 21.84 11.39 -7.39
CA VAL A 64 21.33 11.65 -6.03
C VAL A 64 20.29 12.78 -6.03
N GLU A 65 20.51 13.83 -6.81
CA GLU A 65 19.55 14.94 -6.92
C GLU A 65 18.25 14.50 -7.63
N ILE A 66 18.35 13.56 -8.57
CA ILE A 66 17.18 12.95 -9.20
C ILE A 66 16.41 12.12 -8.17
N ILE A 67 17.09 11.31 -7.37
CA ILE A 67 16.48 10.51 -6.29
C ILE A 67 15.74 11.43 -5.32
N LYS A 68 16.38 12.47 -4.80
CA LYS A 68 15.75 13.45 -3.90
C LYS A 68 14.47 14.03 -4.49
N LYS A 69 14.52 14.52 -5.72
CA LYS A 69 13.35 15.09 -6.41
C LYS A 69 12.26 14.05 -6.58
N PHE A 70 12.58 12.85 -7.01
CA PHE A 70 11.60 11.78 -7.23
C PHE A 70 10.92 11.37 -5.92
N ARG A 71 11.64 11.32 -4.82
CA ARG A 71 11.11 10.99 -3.49
C ARG A 71 10.14 12.03 -2.94
N THR A 72 10.08 13.25 -3.48
CA THR A 72 9.07 14.23 -3.06
C THR A 72 7.64 13.84 -3.47
N PHE A 73 7.48 12.95 -4.46
CA PHE A 73 6.17 12.57 -4.98
C PHE A 73 5.99 11.07 -5.28
N SER A 74 7.02 10.23 -5.08
CA SER A 74 6.92 8.80 -5.38
C SER A 74 7.68 7.93 -4.38
N THR A 75 7.09 6.77 -4.07
CA THR A 75 7.68 5.70 -3.27
C THR A 75 8.19 4.54 -4.13
N THR A 76 8.12 4.65 -5.47
CA THR A 76 8.62 3.63 -6.41
C THR A 76 10.05 3.22 -6.07
N PRO A 77 10.35 1.92 -5.95
CA PRO A 77 11.68 1.46 -5.56
C PRO A 77 12.77 1.87 -6.54
N ILE A 78 13.93 2.26 -5.99
CA ILE A 78 15.11 2.70 -6.73
C ILE A 78 16.30 1.83 -6.38
N ILE A 79 16.96 1.26 -7.39
CA ILE A 79 18.27 0.64 -7.25
C ILE A 79 19.29 1.55 -7.94
N VAL A 80 20.31 1.95 -7.21
CA VAL A 80 21.46 2.66 -7.77
C VAL A 80 22.41 1.64 -8.40
N VAL A 81 22.88 1.94 -9.62
CA VAL A 81 23.89 1.12 -10.35
C VAL A 81 25.01 2.07 -10.76
N SER A 82 26.08 2.17 -9.98
CA SER A 82 27.09 3.21 -10.19
C SER A 82 28.53 2.73 -10.02
N ALA A 83 29.46 3.41 -10.68
CA ALA A 83 30.92 3.19 -10.51
C ALA A 83 31.46 3.80 -9.20
N ARG A 84 30.68 4.66 -8.51
CA ARG A 84 31.08 5.20 -7.21
C ARG A 84 31.03 4.07 -6.18
N SER A 85 32.20 3.70 -5.64
CA SER A 85 32.34 2.51 -4.78
C SER A 85 32.65 2.82 -3.32
N ASN A 86 32.91 4.10 -2.98
CA ASN A 86 33.19 4.51 -1.61
C ASN A 86 31.91 4.42 -0.74
N ASP A 87 32.09 4.25 0.55
CA ASP A 87 30.96 4.06 1.47
C ASP A 87 30.16 5.36 1.66
N GLU A 88 30.77 6.53 1.54
CA GLU A 88 30.09 7.81 1.65
C GLU A 88 29.04 8.01 0.54
N ASP A 89 29.38 7.69 -0.71
CA ASP A 89 28.43 7.79 -1.83
C ASP A 89 27.29 6.79 -1.70
N LYS A 90 27.55 5.57 -1.21
CA LYS A 90 26.52 4.56 -0.97
C LYS A 90 25.57 5.00 0.13
N ILE A 91 26.13 5.43 1.28
CA ILE A 91 25.31 5.92 2.40
C ILE A 91 24.49 7.13 1.95
N ASN A 92 25.10 8.09 1.26
CA ASN A 92 24.39 9.27 0.76
C ASN A 92 23.24 8.91 -0.16
N ALA A 93 23.42 7.97 -1.09
CA ALA A 93 22.35 7.54 -1.98
C ALA A 93 21.19 6.85 -1.23
N LEU A 94 21.51 5.96 -0.28
CA LEU A 94 20.53 5.25 0.54
C LEU A 94 19.76 6.20 1.48
N ASP A 95 20.44 7.12 2.16
CA ASP A 95 19.83 8.12 3.04
C ASP A 95 18.92 9.09 2.28
N ASN A 96 19.20 9.31 0.99
CA ASN A 96 18.35 10.13 0.12
C ASN A 96 17.23 9.34 -0.57
N GLY A 97 17.08 8.07 -0.23
CA GLY A 97 15.91 7.26 -0.57
C GLY A 97 16.12 6.21 -1.66
N ALA A 98 17.35 5.84 -2.01
CA ALA A 98 17.59 4.61 -2.76
C ALA A 98 17.28 3.39 -1.88
N ASP A 99 16.69 2.34 -2.46
CA ASP A 99 16.33 1.11 -1.75
C ASP A 99 17.44 0.08 -1.75
N ASP A 100 18.33 0.12 -2.76
CA ASP A 100 19.50 -0.74 -2.86
C ASP A 100 20.58 -0.08 -3.71
N TYR A 101 21.81 -0.62 -3.64
CA TYR A 101 22.98 -0.10 -4.32
C TYR A 101 23.80 -1.24 -4.95
N LEU A 102 24.11 -1.13 -6.24
CA LEU A 102 24.94 -2.06 -6.98
C LEU A 102 26.15 -1.32 -7.56
N THR A 103 27.36 -1.77 -7.21
CA THR A 103 28.60 -1.15 -7.68
C THR A 103 29.03 -1.75 -9.04
N LYS A 104 29.41 -0.89 -9.98
CA LYS A 104 30.05 -1.30 -11.25
C LYS A 104 31.54 -1.62 -11.02
N PRO A 105 32.09 -2.68 -11.66
CA PRO A 105 31.44 -3.64 -12.53
C PRO A 105 30.60 -4.66 -11.72
N PHE A 106 29.46 -5.07 -12.26
CA PHE A 106 28.54 -6.00 -11.61
C PHE A 106 28.28 -7.26 -12.46
N ASN A 107 27.80 -8.29 -11.81
CA ASN A 107 27.28 -9.48 -12.49
C ASN A 107 25.79 -9.30 -12.82
N VAL A 108 25.37 -9.68 -14.03
CA VAL A 108 23.97 -9.63 -14.47
C VAL A 108 23.05 -10.42 -13.53
N GLU A 109 23.48 -11.59 -13.05
CA GLU A 109 22.73 -12.40 -12.08
C GLU A 109 22.51 -11.65 -10.75
N GLU A 110 23.52 -10.88 -10.29
CA GLU A 110 23.39 -10.04 -9.10
C GLU A 110 22.36 -8.92 -9.31
N LEU A 111 22.44 -8.20 -10.43
CA LEU A 111 21.45 -7.18 -10.79
C LEU A 111 20.03 -7.75 -10.75
N LEU A 112 19.81 -8.87 -11.44
CA LEU A 112 18.48 -9.51 -11.50
C LEU A 112 18.00 -10.03 -10.14
N ALA A 113 18.91 -10.52 -9.30
CA ALA A 113 18.57 -10.93 -7.92
C ALA A 113 18.10 -9.74 -7.08
N ARG A 114 18.77 -8.58 -7.19
CA ARG A 114 18.39 -7.34 -6.52
C ARG A 114 17.05 -6.81 -7.03
N VAL A 115 16.84 -6.79 -8.35
CA VAL A 115 15.56 -6.42 -8.98
C VAL A 115 14.41 -7.27 -8.41
N ARG A 116 14.55 -8.60 -8.42
CA ARG A 116 13.53 -9.51 -7.87
C ARG A 116 13.27 -9.28 -6.37
N SER A 117 14.34 -9.08 -5.60
CA SER A 117 14.25 -8.88 -4.14
C SER A 117 13.51 -7.57 -3.81
N THR A 118 13.87 -6.50 -4.50
CA THR A 118 13.32 -5.16 -4.28
C THR A 118 11.86 -5.08 -4.72
N LEU A 119 11.50 -5.64 -5.89
CA LEU A 119 10.11 -5.74 -6.34
C LEU A 119 9.24 -6.54 -5.35
N ARG A 120 9.72 -7.70 -4.89
CA ARG A 120 9.00 -8.52 -3.91
C ARG A 120 8.77 -7.76 -2.60
N ARG A 121 9.77 -6.99 -2.13
CA ARG A 121 9.64 -6.17 -0.92
C ARG A 121 8.62 -5.06 -1.10
N ALA A 122 8.62 -4.38 -2.26
CA ALA A 122 7.64 -3.34 -2.58
C ALA A 122 6.21 -3.89 -2.61
N GLN A 123 5.99 -5.02 -3.30
CA GLN A 123 4.69 -5.71 -3.33
C GLN A 123 4.22 -6.15 -1.94
N TYR A 124 5.13 -6.63 -1.10
CA TYR A 124 4.79 -7.01 0.28
C TYR A 124 4.32 -5.80 1.11
N LEU A 125 4.99 -4.66 0.97
CA LEU A 125 4.62 -3.42 1.67
C LEU A 125 3.29 -2.86 1.15
N GLU A 126 3.07 -2.89 -0.16
CA GLU A 126 1.81 -2.48 -0.79
C GLU A 126 0.64 -3.36 -0.34
N ASN A 127 0.80 -4.68 -0.38
CA ASN A 127 -0.21 -5.62 0.10
C ASN A 127 -0.51 -5.41 1.59
N LYS A 128 0.50 -5.15 2.41
CA LYS A 128 0.31 -4.85 3.83
C LYS A 128 -0.46 -3.55 4.04
N GLN A 129 -0.18 -2.51 3.25
CA GLN A 129 -0.97 -1.28 3.28
C GLN A 129 -2.43 -1.52 2.86
N ILE A 130 -2.65 -2.30 1.80
CA ILE A 130 -4.00 -2.68 1.37
C ILE A 130 -4.72 -3.46 2.47
N GLU A 131 -4.07 -4.41 3.14
CA GLU A 131 -4.64 -5.14 4.28
C GLU A 131 -4.95 -4.22 5.46
N GLU A 132 -4.14 -3.19 5.73
CA GLU A 132 -4.41 -2.19 6.75
C GLU A 132 -5.58 -1.25 6.40
N HIS A 133 -5.87 -1.05 5.11
CA HIS A 133 -6.96 -0.20 4.64
C HIS A 133 -8.27 -0.95 4.43
N ILE A 134 -8.23 -2.27 4.32
CA ILE A 134 -9.40 -3.11 4.11
C ILE A 134 -9.61 -4.01 5.33
N PHE A 135 -10.77 -3.88 5.96
CA PHE A 135 -11.21 -4.82 6.98
C PHE A 135 -12.17 -5.84 6.37
N THR A 136 -11.95 -7.13 6.65
CA THR A 136 -12.84 -8.22 6.25
C THR A 136 -13.27 -9.06 7.44
N ASN A 137 -14.55 -9.44 7.46
CA ASN A 137 -15.13 -10.30 8.49
C ASN A 137 -16.28 -11.10 7.87
N GLY A 138 -16.02 -12.35 7.46
CA GLY A 138 -16.95 -13.12 6.64
C GLY A 138 -17.22 -12.40 5.31
N LEU A 139 -18.49 -12.16 4.99
CA LEU A 139 -18.93 -11.43 3.79
C LEU A 139 -18.93 -9.91 3.94
N LEU A 140 -18.63 -9.38 5.13
CA LEU A 140 -18.52 -7.94 5.39
C LEU A 140 -17.12 -7.47 5.03
N LYS A 141 -17.03 -6.41 4.20
CA LYS A 141 -15.80 -5.73 3.81
C LYS A 141 -15.96 -4.23 4.02
N ILE A 142 -14.98 -3.60 4.66
CA ILE A 142 -14.89 -2.14 4.86
C ILE A 142 -13.61 -1.66 4.19
N ASP A 143 -13.71 -0.75 3.24
CA ASP A 143 -12.58 0.00 2.72
C ASP A 143 -12.53 1.35 3.46
N TYR A 144 -11.50 1.53 4.29
CA TYR A 144 -11.35 2.74 5.10
C TYR A 144 -10.90 3.96 4.28
N VAL A 145 -10.27 3.76 3.12
CA VAL A 145 -9.79 4.85 2.26
C VAL A 145 -10.94 5.46 1.48
N SER A 146 -11.71 4.62 0.78
CA SER A 146 -12.89 5.07 0.03
C SER A 146 -14.12 5.29 0.91
N GLN A 147 -14.07 4.88 2.19
CA GLN A 147 -15.18 4.90 3.14
C GLN A 147 -16.40 4.12 2.65
N THR A 148 -16.17 3.06 1.88
CA THR A 148 -17.22 2.19 1.33
C THR A 148 -17.33 0.89 2.14
N VAL A 149 -18.55 0.35 2.19
CA VAL A 149 -18.85 -0.90 2.90
C VAL A 149 -19.57 -1.85 1.96
N PHE A 150 -19.12 -3.09 1.92
CA PHE A 150 -19.71 -4.15 1.10
C PHE A 150 -20.18 -5.31 1.98
N VAL A 151 -21.26 -5.94 1.59
CA VAL A 151 -21.74 -7.21 2.17
C VAL A 151 -22.12 -8.15 1.03
N ALA A 152 -21.47 -9.31 0.95
CA ALA A 152 -21.61 -10.25 -0.16
C ALA A 152 -21.36 -9.58 -1.53
N ASP A 153 -20.28 -8.80 -1.61
CA ASP A 153 -19.83 -8.03 -2.78
C ASP A 153 -20.80 -6.92 -3.26
N GLU A 154 -21.89 -6.68 -2.54
CA GLU A 154 -22.79 -5.55 -2.82
C GLU A 154 -22.47 -4.38 -1.89
N GLU A 155 -22.31 -3.18 -2.47
CA GLU A 155 -22.13 -1.95 -1.69
C GLU A 155 -23.38 -1.62 -0.88
N ILE A 156 -23.20 -1.27 0.39
CA ILE A 156 -24.28 -0.83 1.27
C ILE A 156 -24.06 0.60 1.72
N HIS A 157 -25.13 1.39 1.62
CA HIS A 157 -25.08 2.78 2.03
C HIS A 157 -25.34 2.92 3.54
N LEU A 158 -24.35 3.44 4.27
CA LEU A 158 -24.44 3.75 5.69
C LEU A 158 -24.51 5.26 5.92
N MET A 159 -25.30 5.68 6.90
CA MET A 159 -25.24 7.04 7.41
C MET A 159 -23.91 7.27 8.15
N PRO A 160 -23.40 8.52 8.26
CA PRO A 160 -22.09 8.79 8.88
C PRO A 160 -21.92 8.19 10.28
N ILE A 161 -22.94 8.24 11.12
CA ILE A 161 -22.92 7.64 12.47
C ILE A 161 -22.87 6.11 12.39
N GLU A 162 -23.63 5.49 11.49
CA GLU A 162 -23.61 4.03 11.28
C GLU A 162 -22.23 3.56 10.82
N TYR A 163 -21.61 4.31 9.89
CA TYR A 163 -20.26 4.03 9.41
C TYR A 163 -19.23 4.14 10.53
N SER A 164 -19.27 5.22 11.32
CA SER A 164 -18.37 5.44 12.46
C SER A 164 -18.53 4.33 13.50
N LEU A 165 -19.75 3.93 13.79
CA LEU A 165 -20.08 2.84 14.71
C LEU A 165 -19.56 1.49 14.20
N LEU A 166 -19.75 1.19 12.91
CA LEU A 166 -19.24 -0.01 12.28
C LEU A 166 -17.71 -0.06 12.34
N CYS A 167 -17.03 1.03 11.99
CA CYS A 167 -15.56 1.14 12.04
C CYS A 167 -15.02 0.96 13.46
N LEU A 168 -15.69 1.55 14.47
CA LEU A 168 -15.29 1.37 15.87
C LEU A 168 -15.38 -0.09 16.31
N LEU A 169 -16.48 -0.77 15.97
CA LEU A 169 -16.68 -2.19 16.26
C LEU A 169 -15.68 -3.07 15.50
N ALA A 170 -15.41 -2.78 14.22
CA ALA A 170 -14.47 -3.51 13.38
C ALA A 170 -13.03 -3.43 13.91
N LYS A 171 -12.58 -2.24 14.32
CA LYS A 171 -11.26 -2.05 14.96
C LYS A 171 -11.10 -2.81 16.28
N ASN A 172 -12.19 -3.20 16.89
CA ASN A 172 -12.23 -3.88 18.19
C ASN A 172 -12.92 -5.26 18.11
N VAL A 173 -12.80 -5.96 16.99
CA VAL A 173 -13.37 -7.31 16.82
C VAL A 173 -13.03 -8.22 18.01
N GLY A 174 -14.02 -8.95 18.52
CA GLY A 174 -13.87 -9.86 19.64
C GLY A 174 -13.90 -9.20 21.02
N LYS A 175 -13.80 -7.87 21.12
CA LYS A 175 -13.86 -7.13 22.39
C LYS A 175 -15.28 -6.60 22.63
N VAL A 176 -15.74 -6.64 23.89
CA VAL A 176 -16.97 -5.96 24.29
C VAL A 176 -16.68 -4.49 24.52
N LEU A 177 -17.33 -3.61 23.78
CA LEU A 177 -17.28 -2.17 23.98
C LEU A 177 -18.47 -1.73 24.84
N THR A 178 -18.19 -0.98 25.92
CA THR A 178 -19.23 -0.46 26.79
C THR A 178 -20.07 0.60 26.09
N HIS A 179 -21.31 0.79 26.52
CA HIS A 179 -22.17 1.83 25.98
C HIS A 179 -21.50 3.20 26.05
N GLN A 180 -20.93 3.55 27.22
CA GLN A 180 -20.27 4.84 27.42
C GLN A 180 -19.08 5.01 26.47
N TYR A 181 -18.23 3.99 26.32
CA TYR A 181 -17.08 4.07 25.41
C TYR A 181 -17.52 4.31 23.95
N ILE A 182 -18.61 3.65 23.51
CA ILE A 182 -19.13 3.83 22.17
C ILE A 182 -19.68 5.25 21.98
N LEU A 183 -20.46 5.75 22.95
CA LEU A 183 -20.98 7.10 22.91
C LEU A 183 -19.88 8.14 22.84
N ASP A 184 -18.86 8.04 23.67
CA ASP A 184 -17.73 8.97 23.70
C ASP A 184 -16.90 8.98 22.41
N LYS A 185 -16.85 7.86 21.67
CA LYS A 185 -16.06 7.72 20.45
C LYS A 185 -16.81 8.05 19.16
N VAL A 186 -18.13 7.86 19.14
CA VAL A 186 -18.94 8.02 17.94
C VAL A 186 -19.66 9.37 17.91
N TRP A 187 -20.04 9.91 19.07
CA TRP A 187 -20.72 11.21 19.16
C TRP A 187 -19.76 12.28 19.74
N THR A 188 -19.42 13.25 18.91
CA THR A 188 -18.57 14.38 19.30
C THR A 188 -19.29 15.47 20.08
N ASN A 189 -20.64 15.50 20.07
CA ASN A 189 -21.47 16.49 20.74
C ASN A 189 -22.40 15.82 21.77
N ALA A 190 -22.32 16.26 23.01
CA ALA A 190 -23.03 15.70 24.17
C ALA A 190 -24.59 15.79 24.10
N ILE A 191 -25.15 16.54 23.16
CA ILE A 191 -26.59 16.82 23.09
C ILE A 191 -27.41 15.68 22.45
N GLU A 192 -26.76 14.82 21.64
CA GLU A 192 -27.43 13.69 20.94
C GLU A 192 -26.98 12.32 21.42
N SER A 193 -26.06 12.24 22.39
CA SER A 193 -25.48 11.01 22.87
C SER A 193 -26.28 10.40 24.01
N ASP A 194 -27.35 9.69 23.69
CA ASP A 194 -28.07 8.88 24.66
C ASP A 194 -28.08 7.38 24.28
N LEU A 195 -28.37 6.55 25.30
CA LEU A 195 -28.45 5.09 25.11
C LEU A 195 -29.58 4.66 24.17
N SER A 196 -30.62 5.49 24.02
CA SER A 196 -31.74 5.18 23.11
C SER A 196 -31.32 5.38 21.66
N SER A 197 -30.62 6.46 21.35
CA SER A 197 -30.04 6.71 20.04
C SER A 197 -29.06 5.63 19.62
N LEU A 198 -28.15 5.20 20.51
CA LEU A 198 -27.22 4.10 20.25
C LEU A 198 -27.95 2.79 19.89
N ARG A 199 -29.03 2.46 20.60
CA ARG A 199 -29.83 1.24 20.30
C ARG A 199 -30.49 1.31 18.93
N VAL A 200 -31.01 2.48 18.54
CA VAL A 200 -31.61 2.70 17.21
C VAL A 200 -30.56 2.49 16.11
N TYR A 201 -29.37 3.10 16.24
CA TYR A 201 -28.30 2.96 15.24
C TYR A 201 -27.76 1.52 15.17
N ILE A 202 -27.59 0.82 16.29
CA ILE A 202 -27.21 -0.61 16.29
C ILE A 202 -28.27 -1.46 15.58
N THR A 203 -29.55 -1.18 15.80
CA THR A 203 -30.65 -1.92 15.14
C THR A 203 -30.67 -1.65 13.64
N SER A 204 -30.50 -0.40 13.22
CA SER A 204 -30.42 -0.01 11.82
C SER A 204 -29.19 -0.64 11.14
N LEU A 205 -28.02 -0.56 11.78
CA LEU A 205 -26.78 -1.14 11.28
C LEU A 205 -26.91 -2.66 11.09
N ARG A 206 -27.41 -3.39 12.07
CA ARG A 206 -27.69 -4.83 11.95
C ARG A 206 -28.58 -5.12 10.75
N LYS A 207 -29.67 -4.39 10.61
CA LYS A 207 -30.59 -4.59 9.48
C LYS A 207 -29.90 -4.47 8.13
N LYS A 208 -28.93 -3.54 8.02
CA LYS A 208 -28.17 -3.32 6.79
C LYS A 208 -27.11 -4.38 6.52
N ILE A 209 -26.33 -4.77 7.54
CA ILE A 209 -25.19 -5.69 7.35
C ILE A 209 -25.56 -7.17 7.51
N GLU A 210 -26.54 -7.53 8.38
CA GLU A 210 -26.88 -8.91 8.68
C GLU A 210 -27.98 -9.48 7.77
N LYS A 211 -28.82 -8.62 7.15
CA LYS A 211 -29.93 -9.09 6.30
C LYS A 211 -29.44 -9.80 5.02
N LYS A 212 -28.35 -9.30 4.42
CA LYS A 212 -27.84 -9.82 3.15
C LYS A 212 -26.90 -11.01 3.33
N SER A 213 -26.12 -11.02 4.40
CA SER A 213 -25.15 -12.09 4.67
C SER A 213 -25.75 -13.27 5.39
N HIS A 214 -26.91 -13.12 6.05
CA HIS A 214 -27.47 -14.08 7.01
C HIS A 214 -26.54 -14.37 8.20
N GLU A 215 -25.48 -13.58 8.38
CA GLU A 215 -24.50 -13.70 9.46
C GLU A 215 -24.81 -12.69 10.57
N LYS A 216 -24.53 -13.07 11.81
CA LYS A 216 -24.65 -12.18 12.98
C LYS A 216 -23.30 -11.55 13.28
N TYR A 217 -23.12 -10.28 12.93
CA TYR A 217 -21.87 -9.55 13.17
C TYR A 217 -21.80 -8.88 14.53
N ILE A 218 -22.94 -8.41 15.06
CA ILE A 218 -22.98 -7.61 16.28
C ILE A 218 -23.73 -8.38 17.38
N GLN A 219 -23.05 -8.69 18.46
CA GLN A 219 -23.62 -9.32 19.67
C GLN A 219 -23.90 -8.24 20.73
N THR A 220 -25.07 -8.35 21.39
CA THR A 220 -25.41 -7.53 22.54
C THR A 220 -24.95 -8.20 23.81
N HIS A 221 -24.23 -7.49 24.68
CA HIS A 221 -23.97 -7.84 26.05
C HIS A 221 -24.88 -7.01 26.96
N ILE A 222 -25.95 -7.63 27.46
CA ILE A 222 -27.02 -6.95 28.20
C ILE A 222 -26.43 -6.18 29.39
N GLY A 223 -26.80 -4.90 29.51
CA GLY A 223 -26.34 -4.01 30.58
C GLY A 223 -24.89 -3.51 30.40
N VAL A 224 -24.11 -4.02 29.44
CA VAL A 224 -22.69 -3.69 29.24
C VAL A 224 -22.47 -2.92 27.94
N GLY A 225 -22.83 -3.50 26.79
CA GLY A 225 -22.55 -2.90 25.49
C GLY A 225 -22.67 -3.88 24.32
N TYR A 226 -21.80 -3.69 23.31
CA TYR A 226 -21.83 -4.42 22.06
C TYR A 226 -20.45 -4.97 21.69
N LYS A 227 -20.45 -6.10 20.96
CA LYS A 227 -19.24 -6.75 20.46
C LYS A 227 -19.41 -7.15 19.00
N MET A 228 -18.43 -6.87 18.15
CA MET A 228 -18.35 -7.50 16.83
C MET A 228 -17.77 -8.91 16.96
N ILE A 229 -18.49 -9.90 16.40
CA ILE A 229 -18.08 -11.30 16.38
C ILE A 229 -17.17 -11.53 15.17
N ARG A 230 -16.10 -12.29 15.34
CA ARG A 230 -15.28 -12.77 14.23
C ARG A 230 -16.00 -13.91 13.52
N ILE A 231 -16.28 -13.72 12.24
CA ILE A 231 -16.82 -14.78 11.38
C ILE A 231 -15.62 -15.52 10.76
N VAL A 232 -15.51 -16.80 11.05
CA VAL A 232 -14.50 -17.66 10.42
C VAL A 232 -15.12 -18.24 9.17
N SER A 233 -14.61 -17.90 7.99
CA SER A 233 -15.04 -18.50 6.74
C SER A 233 -14.74 -20.00 6.78
N SER A 234 -15.76 -20.84 6.74
CA SER A 234 -15.63 -22.30 6.56
C SER A 234 -15.28 -22.60 5.08
N LYS A 235 -14.10 -22.14 4.63
CA LYS A 235 -13.48 -22.56 3.38
C LYS A 235 -12.07 -23.01 3.69
N GLU A 236 -11.97 -24.24 4.19
CA GLU A 236 -10.83 -25.14 4.07
C GLU A 236 -11.33 -26.52 4.54
N SER A 237 -11.91 -27.26 3.64
CA SER A 237 -12.01 -28.73 3.69
C SER A 237 -11.95 -29.26 2.28
#